data_cf9b2c363ebd59051c2f9b7df0cfe140
#
_entry.id   cf9b2c363ebd59051c2f9b7df0cfe140
#
_cell.length_a   1.000
_cell.length_b   1.000
_cell.length_c   1.000
_cell.angle_alpha   90.00
_cell.angle_beta   90.00
_cell.angle_gamma   90.00
#
_symmetry.space_group_name_H-M   'P 1'
#
loop_
_entity.id
_entity.type
_entity.pdbx_description
1 polymer ?
#
loop_
_entity_poly.entity_id
_entity_poly.type
_entity_poly.pdbx_seq_one_letter_code
_entity_poly.pdbx_strand_id
1 'polypeptide(L)'
;MSGRIMQLNFKFNVSGEEYKQAVAPLADDIASVPGLRWKIWIFNEAESEAGGIHLFDDESSVNTYLEGAIAAQVINHPALSDFSVKQFDVMEDVTAITRGPV
;
A
#
# COMPACT_ATOMS: atom_id res chain seq x y z
N MET A 1 15.15 1.37 15.31
CA MET A 1 13.97 2.16 15.10
C MET A 1 12.93 1.39 14.30
N SER A 2 11.76 1.27 14.85
CA SER A 2 10.75 0.46 14.19
C SER A 2 10.12 1.20 13.03
N GLY A 3 9.89 0.45 11.95
CA GLY A 3 9.13 0.95 10.84
C GLY A 3 7.65 1.06 11.17
N ARG A 4 6.91 1.60 10.24
CA ARG A 4 5.45 1.73 10.35
C ARG A 4 4.81 1.00 9.18
N ILE A 5 3.91 0.06 9.47
CA ILE A 5 3.17 -0.65 8.42
C ILE A 5 1.90 0.15 8.11
N MET A 6 1.62 0.33 6.82
CA MET A 6 0.33 0.87 6.39
C MET A 6 -0.28 -0.12 5.40
N GLN A 7 -1.48 -0.59 5.71
CA GLN A 7 -2.21 -1.49 4.83
C GLN A 7 -3.39 -0.75 4.22
N LEU A 8 -3.42 -0.75 2.89
CA LEU A 8 -4.50 -0.16 2.11
C LEU A 8 -5.21 -1.26 1.37
N ASN A 9 -6.54 -1.32 1.52
CA ASN A 9 -7.38 -2.24 0.78
C ASN A 9 -8.49 -1.47 0.08
N PHE A 10 -8.94 -1.96 -1.05
CA PHE A 10 -10.07 -1.39 -1.78
C PHE A 10 -10.67 -2.43 -2.71
N LYS A 11 -11.86 -2.11 -3.23
CA LYS A 11 -12.51 -2.94 -4.25
C LYS A 11 -12.27 -2.33 -5.62
N PHE A 12 -12.20 -3.18 -6.65
CA PHE A 12 -12.11 -2.70 -8.02
C PHE A 12 -13.32 -3.21 -8.82
N ASN A 13 -13.79 -2.38 -9.76
CA ASN A 13 -14.98 -2.68 -10.57
C ASN A 13 -14.67 -2.94 -12.04
N VAL A 14 -13.44 -3.28 -12.33
CA VAL A 14 -12.97 -3.67 -13.68
C VAL A 14 -12.45 -5.09 -13.59
N SER A 15 -12.01 -5.66 -14.71
CA SER A 15 -11.40 -6.99 -14.68
C SER A 15 -10.06 -6.95 -13.93
N GLY A 16 -9.60 -8.10 -13.44
CA GLY A 16 -8.30 -8.18 -12.79
C GLY A 16 -7.18 -7.73 -13.71
N GLU A 17 -7.25 -8.08 -14.99
CA GLU A 17 -6.25 -7.67 -15.97
C GLU A 17 -6.24 -6.16 -16.16
N GLU A 18 -7.41 -5.55 -16.27
CA GLU A 18 -7.52 -4.09 -16.38
C GLU A 18 -6.97 -3.40 -15.14
N TYR A 19 -7.25 -3.94 -13.95
CA TYR A 19 -6.71 -3.39 -12.71
C TYR A 19 -5.19 -3.42 -12.72
N LYS A 20 -4.59 -4.55 -13.09
CA LYS A 20 -3.13 -4.68 -13.14
C LYS A 20 -2.50 -3.67 -14.08
N GLN A 21 -3.12 -3.47 -15.24
CA GLN A 21 -2.64 -2.50 -16.22
C GLN A 21 -2.78 -1.06 -15.71
N ALA A 22 -3.84 -0.79 -14.97
CA ALA A 22 -4.10 0.56 -14.45
C ALA A 22 -3.09 0.98 -13.37
N VAL A 23 -2.65 0.03 -12.53
CA VAL A 23 -1.75 0.36 -11.41
C VAL A 23 -0.27 0.21 -11.74
N ALA A 24 0.07 -0.57 -12.77
CA ALA A 24 1.47 -0.78 -13.13
C ALA A 24 2.27 0.51 -13.32
N PRO A 25 1.73 1.56 -13.98
CA PRO A 25 2.48 2.81 -14.14
C PRO A 25 2.76 3.55 -12.83
N LEU A 26 2.04 3.23 -11.76
CA LEU A 26 2.25 3.88 -10.47
C LEU A 26 3.43 3.30 -9.70
N ALA A 27 3.91 2.11 -10.10
CA ALA A 27 4.94 1.41 -9.32
C ALA A 27 6.22 2.22 -9.16
N ASP A 28 6.71 2.83 -10.24
CA ASP A 28 7.93 3.64 -10.18
C ASP A 28 7.75 4.88 -9.31
N ASP A 29 6.61 5.54 -9.43
CA ASP A 29 6.30 6.72 -8.61
C ASP A 29 6.23 6.36 -7.13
N ILE A 30 5.58 5.24 -6.81
CA ILE A 30 5.47 4.78 -5.44
C ILE A 30 6.84 4.37 -4.90
N ALA A 31 7.66 3.72 -5.71
CA ALA A 31 9.03 3.34 -5.32
C ALA A 31 9.88 4.54 -4.93
N SER A 32 9.55 5.73 -5.45
CA SER A 32 10.29 6.96 -5.17
C SER A 32 9.75 7.74 -3.97
N VAL A 33 8.72 7.24 -3.29
CA VAL A 33 8.12 7.94 -2.15
C VAL A 33 9.11 8.00 -0.99
N PRO A 34 9.38 9.21 -0.44
CA PRO A 34 10.29 9.34 0.69
C PRO A 34 9.80 8.55 1.90
N GLY A 35 10.71 7.81 2.51
CA GLY A 35 10.42 7.01 3.69
C GLY A 35 9.83 5.64 3.40
N LEU A 36 9.45 5.34 2.18
CA LEU A 36 8.97 4.00 1.83
C LEU A 36 10.16 3.05 1.67
N ARG A 37 10.14 1.97 2.45
CA ARG A 37 11.18 0.94 2.36
C ARG A 37 10.82 -0.12 1.34
N TRP A 38 9.55 -0.59 1.37
CA TRP A 38 9.03 -1.50 0.36
C TRP A 38 7.50 -1.48 0.40
N LYS A 39 6.93 -1.98 -0.69
CA LYS A 39 5.48 -2.20 -0.81
C LYS A 39 5.25 -3.57 -1.43
N ILE A 40 4.32 -4.33 -0.84
CA ILE A 40 3.82 -5.56 -1.43
C ILE A 40 2.43 -5.26 -1.97
N TRP A 41 2.22 -5.54 -3.25
CA TRP A 41 0.93 -5.36 -3.90
C TRP A 41 0.10 -6.62 -3.65
N ILE A 42 -1.09 -6.47 -3.09
CA ILE A 42 -1.95 -7.62 -2.78
C ILE A 42 -3.16 -7.62 -3.70
N PHE A 43 -3.64 -8.83 -4.03
CA PHE A 43 -4.64 -8.99 -5.05
C PHE A 43 -5.47 -10.25 -4.78
N ASN A 44 -6.80 -10.10 -4.79
CA ASN A 44 -7.73 -11.21 -4.67
C ASN A 44 -8.81 -11.03 -5.74
N GLU A 45 -8.63 -11.70 -6.86
CA GLU A 45 -9.53 -11.53 -8.01
C GLU A 45 -10.94 -12.01 -7.71
N ALA A 46 -11.08 -13.12 -6.99
CA ALA A 46 -12.39 -13.67 -6.66
C ALA A 46 -13.27 -12.70 -5.87
N GLU A 47 -12.64 -11.87 -5.03
CA GLU A 47 -13.34 -10.88 -4.20
C GLU A 47 -13.32 -9.49 -4.80
N SER A 48 -12.69 -9.31 -5.95
CA SER A 48 -12.46 -7.99 -6.56
C SER A 48 -11.85 -7.02 -5.56
N GLU A 49 -10.90 -7.50 -4.78
CA GLU A 49 -10.23 -6.73 -3.74
C GLU A 49 -8.73 -6.70 -4.00
N ALA A 50 -8.13 -5.54 -3.78
CA ALA A 50 -6.70 -5.35 -3.97
C ALA A 50 -6.19 -4.27 -3.02
N GLY A 51 -4.90 -4.00 -3.10
CA GLY A 51 -4.31 -2.95 -2.27
C GLY A 51 -2.84 -3.15 -2.13
N GLY A 52 -2.32 -2.78 -0.97
CA GLY A 52 -0.90 -2.91 -0.69
C GLY A 52 -0.58 -2.93 0.78
N ILE A 53 0.52 -3.61 1.11
CA ILE A 53 1.12 -3.57 2.42
C ILE A 53 2.42 -2.79 2.26
N HIS A 54 2.56 -1.69 3.01
CA HIS A 54 3.68 -0.76 2.86
C HIS A 54 4.48 -0.72 4.15
N LEU A 55 5.80 -0.75 4.04
CA LEU A 55 6.67 -0.47 5.19
C LEU A 55 7.31 0.89 4.99
N PHE A 56 7.04 1.81 5.92
CA PHE A 56 7.61 3.15 5.95
C PHE A 56 8.58 3.28 7.13
N ASP A 57 9.45 4.28 7.07
CA ASP A 57 10.41 4.55 8.15
C ASP A 57 9.70 4.92 9.45
N ASP A 58 8.59 5.66 9.37
CA ASP A 58 7.88 6.16 10.54
C ASP A 58 6.47 6.60 10.17
N GLU A 59 5.69 7.00 11.19
CA GLU A 59 4.32 7.46 11.01
C GLU A 59 4.24 8.74 10.18
N SER A 60 5.21 9.62 10.35
CA SER A 60 5.25 10.88 9.60
C SER A 60 5.34 10.61 8.09
N SER A 61 6.15 9.63 7.70
CA SER A 61 6.27 9.24 6.28
C SER A 61 4.95 8.70 5.73
N VAL A 62 4.24 7.89 6.52
CA VAL A 62 2.93 7.38 6.12
C VAL A 62 1.96 8.53 5.91
N ASN A 63 1.89 9.47 6.86
CA ASN A 63 0.95 10.58 6.78
C ASN A 63 1.24 11.48 5.58
N THR A 64 2.51 11.74 5.32
CA THR A 64 2.92 12.53 4.15
C THR A 64 2.49 11.85 2.85
N TYR A 65 2.67 10.54 2.76
CA TYR A 65 2.23 9.77 1.60
C TYR A 65 0.71 9.85 1.41
N LEU A 66 -0.05 9.66 2.49
CA LEU A 66 -1.52 9.66 2.42
C LEU A 66 -2.08 11.03 2.04
N GLU A 67 -1.35 12.11 2.33
CA GLU A 67 -1.75 13.46 1.97
C GLU A 67 -1.25 13.88 0.59
N GLY A 68 -0.47 13.03 -0.07
CA GLY A 68 0.20 13.37 -1.32
C GLY A 68 -0.62 13.08 -2.57
N ALA A 69 -0.03 13.43 -3.70
CA ALA A 69 -0.70 13.33 -5.01
C ALA A 69 -0.96 11.88 -5.43
N ILE A 70 -0.06 10.96 -5.10
CA ILE A 70 -0.21 9.55 -5.48
C ILE A 70 -1.42 8.94 -4.79
N ALA A 71 -1.56 9.16 -3.48
CA ALA A 71 -2.70 8.66 -2.72
C ALA A 71 -4.00 9.28 -3.25
N ALA A 72 -3.98 10.57 -3.62
CA ALA A 72 -5.14 11.23 -4.18
C ALA A 72 -5.56 10.59 -5.52
N GLN A 73 -4.62 10.21 -6.36
CA GLN A 73 -4.92 9.53 -7.62
C GLN A 73 -5.62 8.19 -7.38
N VAL A 74 -5.17 7.43 -6.38
CA VAL A 74 -5.76 6.14 -6.05
C VAL A 74 -7.18 6.33 -5.51
N ILE A 75 -7.35 7.22 -4.53
CA ILE A 75 -8.64 7.44 -3.88
C ILE A 75 -9.69 7.97 -4.86
N ASN A 76 -9.28 8.77 -5.84
CA ASN A 76 -10.19 9.37 -6.81
C ASN A 76 -10.32 8.54 -8.09
N HIS A 77 -9.69 7.38 -8.18
CA HIS A 77 -9.76 6.57 -9.38
C HIS A 77 -11.17 5.97 -9.53
N PRO A 78 -11.81 6.13 -10.72
CA PRO A 78 -13.20 5.68 -10.89
C PRO A 78 -13.39 4.17 -10.81
N ALA A 79 -12.34 3.39 -11.00
CA ALA A 79 -12.42 1.94 -10.93
C ALA A 79 -12.30 1.40 -9.50
N LEU A 80 -12.00 2.26 -8.51
CA LEU A 80 -11.69 1.84 -7.14
C LEU A 80 -12.70 2.40 -6.15
N SER A 81 -13.01 1.62 -5.11
CA SER A 81 -13.99 2.01 -4.08
C SER A 81 -13.74 1.26 -2.78
N ASP A 82 -14.49 1.60 -1.75
CA ASP A 82 -14.48 0.92 -0.44
C ASP A 82 -13.08 0.86 0.16
N PHE A 83 -12.44 2.02 0.26
CA PHE A 83 -11.07 2.12 0.78
C PHE A 83 -11.02 1.86 2.27
N SER A 84 -10.02 1.07 2.70
CA SER A 84 -9.70 0.83 4.10
C SER A 84 -8.21 1.09 4.29
N VAL A 85 -7.88 1.99 5.23
CA VAL A 85 -6.50 2.33 5.56
C VAL A 85 -6.27 2.03 7.03
N LYS A 86 -5.27 1.19 7.32
CA LYS A 86 -4.90 0.85 8.70
C LYS A 86 -3.39 0.98 8.86
N GLN A 87 -2.97 1.40 10.03
CA GLN A 87 -1.56 1.55 10.36
C GLN A 87 -1.21 0.69 11.57
N PHE A 88 0.01 0.17 11.58
CA PHE A 88 0.48 -0.71 12.65
C PHE A 88 1.94 -0.44 12.94
N ASP A 89 2.31 -0.54 14.21
CA ASP A 89 3.72 -0.61 14.58
C ASP A 89 4.25 -2.02 14.27
N VAL A 90 5.55 -2.12 14.08
CA VAL A 90 6.21 -3.41 13.89
C VAL A 90 6.71 -3.92 15.24
N MET A 91 6.40 -5.17 15.58
CA MET A 91 6.97 -5.85 16.73
C MET A 91 8.29 -6.46 16.30
N GLU A 92 9.38 -5.70 16.42
CA GLU A 92 10.66 -6.04 15.79
C GLU A 92 11.25 -7.36 16.24
N ASP A 93 11.22 -7.65 17.56
CA ASP A 93 11.87 -8.83 18.10
C ASP A 93 11.29 -10.14 17.53
N VAL A 94 9.98 -10.29 17.61
CA VAL A 94 9.31 -11.50 17.11
C VAL A 94 9.29 -11.54 15.59
N THR A 95 9.21 -10.38 14.95
CA THR A 95 9.25 -10.29 13.48
C THR A 95 10.60 -10.77 12.95
N ALA A 96 11.69 -10.45 13.64
CA ALA A 96 13.02 -10.92 13.27
C ALA A 96 13.10 -12.45 13.34
N ILE A 97 12.51 -13.05 14.38
CA ILE A 97 12.50 -14.52 14.54
C ILE A 97 11.76 -15.18 13.35
N THR A 98 10.70 -14.57 12.89
CA THR A 98 9.92 -15.10 11.76
C THR A 98 10.43 -14.58 10.40
N ARG A 99 11.55 -13.90 10.38
CA ARG A 99 12.25 -13.45 9.17
C ARG A 99 11.48 -12.38 8.38
N GLY A 100 10.72 -11.54 9.07
CA GLY A 100 10.05 -10.41 8.43
C GLY A 100 11.08 -9.38 7.96
N PRO A 101 10.92 -8.82 6.75
CA PRO A 101 11.93 -7.93 6.16
C PRO A 101 11.80 -6.48 6.64
N VAL A 102 11.92 -6.27 7.92
CA VAL A 102 11.78 -4.93 8.52
C VAL A 102 13.07 -4.37 9.10
#